data_dc9f1b612015dddf8e5d83082d977a8b
#
_entry.id   dc9f1b612015dddf8e5d83082d977a8b
#
_cell.length_a   1.000
_cell.length_b   1.000
_cell.length_c   1.000
_cell.angle_alpha   90.00
_cell.angle_beta   90.00
_cell.angle_gamma   90.00
#
_symmetry.space_group_name_H-M   'P 1'
#
loop_
_entity.id
_entity.type
_entity.pdbx_description
1 polymer ?
#
loop_
_entity_poly.entity_id
_entity_poly.type
_entity_poly.pdbx_seq_one_letter_code
_entity_poly.pdbx_strand_id
1 'polypeptide(L)'
;VKRPVPTALGTAALATVLLAGSAVISTPATAGPAPKPHAAGLHQARIQDDFDSLGPEVQAAKLSSGRTAHYIDEGPRDGKPVLFIGGTGTSARAAHMTDFFRSTRESLNLRLISVERNGFGDTAYDKDLDKADFAKDALEVLDRIGVRKTSVIAISGGGPYAAELAARAPQRIEALHLAAALPPYGAKPDYCALSDEELGKELAPTLADPRKWWAFPDDSPTKQIPGFADTAYEEGARTYNQRGQKADPAPQVHEQKLYCERPGPDLSKLAAPVFLYSGKKDTTVPPSTIATWRQHLPGKPVVRAYADSGHDVQYRHWDQILADLAGFTDRTVICFKDHSELAKAAAAEKLVAGGRATLGSCAWQ
;
A
#
# COMPACT_ATOMS: atom_id res chain seq x y z
N VAL A 1 -27.87 48.94 18.60
CA VAL A 1 -26.75 49.65 19.26
C VAL A 1 -25.51 49.38 18.40
N LYS A 2 -25.14 50.44 17.62
CA LYS A 2 -23.91 50.48 16.81
C LYS A 2 -22.74 50.87 17.69
N ARG A 3 -21.57 50.28 17.51
CA ARG A 3 -20.30 50.81 17.95
C ARG A 3 -19.25 50.73 16.85
N PRO A 4 -18.36 51.71 16.75
CA PRO A 4 -17.53 51.97 15.58
C PRO A 4 -16.12 51.33 15.68
N VAL A 5 -15.50 51.19 14.50
CA VAL A 5 -14.13 50.77 14.24
C VAL A 5 -13.20 52.00 14.38
N PRO A 6 -12.01 51.92 14.95
CA PRO A 6 -10.97 52.92 14.74
C PRO A 6 -9.95 52.48 13.71
N THR A 7 -9.76 53.33 12.72
CA THR A 7 -8.65 53.35 11.76
C THR A 7 -7.41 53.94 12.43
N ALA A 8 -6.24 53.34 12.26
CA ALA A 8 -4.95 53.96 12.55
C ALA A 8 -4.03 53.81 11.33
N LEU A 9 -3.73 54.97 10.72
CA LEU A 9 -2.64 55.15 9.76
C LEU A 9 -1.32 55.22 10.52
N GLY A 10 -0.32 54.51 10.08
CA GLY A 10 1.08 54.59 10.52
C GLY A 10 2.00 54.79 9.32
N THR A 11 2.59 55.96 9.27
CA THR A 11 3.55 56.44 8.28
C THR A 11 4.90 55.74 8.38
N ALA A 12 5.44 55.29 7.23
CA ALA A 12 6.78 54.75 7.11
C ALA A 12 7.81 55.85 6.85
N ALA A 13 8.88 55.88 7.61
CA ALA A 13 10.04 56.74 7.38
C ALA A 13 11.15 55.93 6.65
N LEU A 14 11.59 56.45 5.50
CA LEU A 14 12.80 56.00 4.80
C LEU A 14 14.03 56.53 5.52
N ALA A 15 14.96 55.66 5.87
CA ALA A 15 16.31 56.02 6.26
C ALA A 15 17.30 55.58 5.14
N THR A 16 17.90 56.57 4.51
CA THR A 16 18.98 56.40 3.50
C THR A 16 20.31 56.35 4.22
N VAL A 17 21.06 55.26 4.10
CA VAL A 17 22.45 55.19 4.59
C VAL A 17 23.40 55.21 3.37
N LEU A 18 24.20 56.27 3.30
CA LEU A 18 25.33 56.40 2.38
C LEU A 18 26.54 55.69 3.00
N LEU A 19 27.11 54.72 2.33
CA LEU A 19 28.42 54.15 2.66
C LEU A 19 29.42 54.50 1.55
N ALA A 20 30.45 55.19 1.96
CA ALA A 20 31.60 55.56 1.12
C ALA A 20 32.48 54.34 0.80
N GLY A 21 32.74 54.13 -0.47
CA GLY A 21 33.60 53.05 -0.94
C GLY A 21 35.09 53.39 -0.84
N SER A 22 35.89 52.45 -0.35
CA SER A 22 37.34 52.41 -0.52
C SER A 22 37.67 51.42 -1.61
N ALA A 23 38.25 51.91 -2.71
CA ALA A 23 38.71 51.10 -3.82
C ALA A 23 40.03 50.39 -3.45
N VAL A 24 40.00 49.06 -3.42
CA VAL A 24 41.23 48.24 -3.39
C VAL A 24 41.53 47.76 -4.82
N ILE A 25 42.65 48.19 -5.34
CA ILE A 25 43.13 47.76 -6.66
C ILE A 25 43.70 46.36 -6.49
N SER A 26 43.02 45.34 -7.03
CA SER A 26 43.53 43.98 -7.12
C SER A 26 44.07 43.70 -8.51
N THR A 27 45.33 43.25 -8.58
CA THR A 27 46.00 42.79 -9.78
C THR A 27 45.31 41.55 -10.38
N PRO A 28 45.21 41.41 -11.71
CA PRO A 28 44.56 40.26 -12.31
C PRO A 28 45.43 38.99 -12.18
N ALA A 29 44.89 37.99 -11.50
CA ALA A 29 45.43 36.63 -11.53
C ALA A 29 45.10 35.99 -12.89
N THR A 30 46.12 35.49 -13.58
CA THR A 30 45.96 34.72 -14.80
C THR A 30 45.13 33.45 -14.54
N ALA A 31 43.94 33.43 -15.09
CA ALA A 31 43.06 32.25 -15.04
C ALA A 31 43.66 31.13 -15.92
N GLY A 32 43.99 30.03 -15.30
CA GLY A 32 44.27 28.77 -16.01
C GLY A 32 43.04 28.28 -16.80
N PRO A 33 43.21 27.41 -17.80
CA PRO A 33 42.11 26.95 -18.62
C PRO A 33 41.05 26.25 -17.77
N ALA A 34 39.79 26.67 -17.89
CA ALA A 34 38.65 26.08 -17.24
C ALA A 34 38.55 24.58 -17.60
N PRO A 35 38.29 23.70 -16.64
CA PRO A 35 38.04 22.30 -16.92
C PRO A 35 36.83 22.19 -17.86
N LYS A 36 36.99 21.43 -18.95
CA LYS A 36 35.89 21.12 -19.87
C LYS A 36 34.74 20.48 -19.05
N PRO A 37 33.50 20.94 -19.22
CA PRO A 37 32.39 20.26 -18.58
C PRO A 37 32.32 18.84 -19.12
N HIS A 38 32.46 17.85 -18.23
CA HIS A 38 32.06 16.49 -18.53
C HIS A 38 30.58 16.57 -18.91
N ALA A 39 30.26 16.18 -20.14
CA ALA A 39 28.91 15.90 -20.57
C ALA A 39 28.43 14.67 -19.77
N ALA A 40 28.07 14.87 -18.50
CA ALA A 40 27.14 14.01 -17.83
C ALA A 40 25.86 14.12 -18.67
N GLY A 41 25.47 13.01 -19.30
CA GLY A 41 24.22 12.94 -20.03
C GLY A 41 23.14 13.45 -19.12
N LEU A 42 22.56 14.59 -19.45
CA LEU A 42 21.34 15.04 -18.90
C LEU A 42 20.31 13.97 -19.31
N HIS A 43 20.08 12.99 -18.41
CA HIS A 43 18.80 12.32 -18.39
C HIS A 43 17.80 13.47 -18.29
N GLN A 44 17.10 13.74 -19.38
CA GLN A 44 15.94 14.59 -19.33
C GLN A 44 15.00 13.96 -18.30
N ALA A 45 15.04 14.49 -17.08
CA ALA A 45 14.00 14.24 -16.12
C ALA A 45 12.69 14.60 -16.84
N ARG A 46 11.85 13.63 -17.07
CA ARG A 46 10.53 13.90 -17.67
C ARG A 46 9.78 14.66 -16.61
N ILE A 47 9.50 15.94 -16.88
CA ILE A 47 8.76 16.82 -15.98
C ILE A 47 7.41 16.18 -15.54
N GLN A 48 6.86 15.27 -16.33
CA GLN A 48 5.68 14.47 -15.98
C GLN A 48 5.91 13.49 -14.83
N ASP A 49 7.11 12.98 -14.65
CA ASP A 49 7.43 12.03 -13.58
C ASP A 49 7.64 12.77 -12.24
N ASP A 50 8.13 14.02 -12.29
CA ASP A 50 8.36 14.85 -11.10
C ASP A 50 7.08 15.47 -10.54
N PHE A 51 6.02 15.62 -11.35
CA PHE A 51 4.73 16.15 -10.92
C PHE A 51 3.73 15.09 -10.50
N ASP A 52 4.03 13.83 -10.68
CA ASP A 52 3.22 12.73 -10.16
C ASP A 52 3.55 12.50 -8.67
N SER A 53 3.30 13.52 -7.91
CA SER A 53 3.97 13.90 -6.67
C SER A 53 3.47 13.17 -5.43
N LEU A 54 2.56 12.22 -5.53
CA LEU A 54 1.96 11.63 -4.33
C LEU A 54 2.43 10.20 -4.08
N GLY A 55 3.63 9.91 -4.52
CA GLY A 55 4.21 8.65 -4.15
C GLY A 55 5.37 8.17 -5.02
N PRO A 56 5.91 6.95 -4.78
CA PRO A 56 7.05 6.43 -5.49
C PRO A 56 6.77 6.31 -6.98
N GLU A 57 7.84 6.42 -7.74
CA GLU A 57 7.83 6.21 -9.18
C GLU A 57 7.37 4.79 -9.52
N VAL A 58 6.39 4.68 -10.40
CA VAL A 58 6.03 3.40 -11.01
C VAL A 58 7.04 3.07 -12.08
N GLN A 59 7.81 2.01 -11.86
CA GLN A 59 8.82 1.51 -12.76
C GLN A 59 8.23 0.50 -13.72
N ALA A 60 8.85 0.32 -14.88
CA ALA A 60 8.43 -0.64 -15.90
C ALA A 60 9.51 -1.71 -16.11
N ALA A 61 9.10 -2.98 -16.08
CA ALA A 61 9.96 -4.13 -16.37
C ALA A 61 9.44 -4.87 -17.61
N LYS A 62 10.29 -5.00 -18.65
CA LYS A 62 9.98 -5.84 -19.80
C LYS A 62 10.13 -7.31 -19.40
N LEU A 63 9.06 -8.07 -19.43
CA LEU A 63 9.06 -9.48 -19.04
C LEU A 63 9.50 -10.41 -20.18
N SER A 64 9.90 -11.63 -19.82
CA SER A 64 10.25 -12.68 -20.78
C SER A 64 9.09 -13.08 -21.70
N SER A 65 7.84 -12.93 -21.21
CA SER A 65 6.62 -13.08 -21.99
C SER A 65 6.41 -12.04 -23.09
N GLY A 66 7.22 -10.98 -23.12
CA GLY A 66 7.02 -9.84 -24.01
C GLY A 66 6.11 -8.75 -23.45
N ARG A 67 5.39 -9.02 -22.35
CA ARG A 67 4.59 -8.00 -21.65
C ARG A 67 5.48 -7.01 -20.89
N THR A 68 4.87 -5.93 -20.42
CA THR A 68 5.51 -4.98 -19.51
C THR A 68 4.76 -5.04 -18.18
N ALA A 69 5.45 -5.38 -17.11
CA ALA A 69 4.93 -5.24 -15.76
C ALA A 69 5.32 -3.88 -15.19
N HIS A 70 4.40 -3.25 -14.48
CA HIS A 70 4.66 -2.02 -13.76
C HIS A 70 4.73 -2.34 -12.26
N TYR A 71 5.62 -1.67 -11.55
CA TYR A 71 5.85 -1.95 -10.14
C TYR A 71 6.43 -0.76 -9.40
N ILE A 72 6.28 -0.78 -8.09
CA ILE A 72 6.92 0.15 -7.14
C ILE A 72 7.94 -0.64 -6.34
N ASP A 73 9.09 -0.02 -6.06
CA ASP A 73 10.18 -0.56 -5.25
C ASP A 73 10.75 0.55 -4.37
N GLU A 74 10.32 0.60 -3.12
CA GLU A 74 10.52 1.71 -2.21
C GLU A 74 11.10 1.29 -0.86
N GLY A 75 11.89 2.18 -0.26
CA GLY A 75 12.52 1.99 1.03
C GLY A 75 14.00 1.60 0.94
N PRO A 76 14.61 1.21 2.08
CA PRO A 76 16.04 0.88 2.11
C PRO A 76 16.39 -0.27 1.17
N ARG A 77 17.41 -0.10 0.34
CA ARG A 77 17.82 -1.12 -0.65
C ARG A 77 18.26 -2.44 -0.03
N ASP A 78 18.83 -2.39 1.15
CA ASP A 78 19.25 -3.53 1.98
C ASP A 78 18.18 -3.96 2.97
N GLY A 79 17.02 -3.30 2.95
CA GLY A 79 15.87 -3.60 3.81
C GLY A 79 15.26 -4.97 3.49
N LYS A 80 14.56 -5.51 4.49
CA LYS A 80 13.81 -6.75 4.36
C LYS A 80 12.69 -6.56 3.32
N PRO A 81 12.70 -7.33 2.21
CA PRO A 81 11.72 -7.12 1.15
C PRO A 81 10.33 -7.62 1.55
N VAL A 82 9.34 -6.81 1.23
CA VAL A 82 7.92 -7.08 1.45
C VAL A 82 7.18 -6.86 0.13
N LEU A 83 6.61 -7.92 -0.44
CA LEU A 83 5.72 -7.81 -1.58
C LEU A 83 4.32 -7.48 -1.10
N PHE A 84 3.83 -6.30 -1.47
CA PHE A 84 2.47 -5.85 -1.20
C PHE A 84 1.55 -6.21 -2.35
N ILE A 85 0.44 -6.89 -2.04
CA ILE A 85 -0.62 -7.23 -2.99
C ILE A 85 -1.90 -6.56 -2.50
N GLY A 86 -2.32 -5.50 -3.18
CA GLY A 86 -3.50 -4.71 -2.82
C GLY A 86 -4.82 -5.46 -2.97
N GLY A 87 -5.90 -4.84 -2.49
CA GLY A 87 -7.26 -5.36 -2.62
C GLY A 87 -7.80 -5.32 -4.04
N THR A 88 -9.02 -5.78 -4.23
CA THR A 88 -9.71 -5.79 -5.53
C THR A 88 -9.65 -4.43 -6.20
N GLY A 89 -9.34 -4.40 -7.50
CA GLY A 89 -9.37 -3.18 -8.29
C GLY A 89 -8.32 -2.15 -7.90
N THR A 90 -7.14 -2.54 -7.41
CA THR A 90 -6.07 -1.62 -7.02
C THR A 90 -4.84 -1.72 -7.92
N SER A 91 -4.19 -0.58 -8.17
CA SER A 91 -2.87 -0.49 -8.81
C SER A 91 -1.74 -0.77 -7.81
N ALA A 92 -0.49 -0.71 -8.27
CA ALA A 92 0.69 -0.79 -7.39
C ALA A 92 0.71 0.34 -6.35
N ARG A 93 0.11 1.49 -6.67
CA ARG A 93 0.08 2.68 -5.80
C ARG A 93 -0.84 2.54 -4.59
N ALA A 94 -1.68 1.50 -4.52
CA ALA A 94 -2.47 1.21 -3.31
C ALA A 94 -1.60 1.02 -2.06
N ALA A 95 -0.32 0.66 -2.23
CA ALA A 95 0.65 0.61 -1.15
C ALA A 95 0.81 1.96 -0.42
N HIS A 96 0.62 3.10 -1.13
CA HIS A 96 0.68 4.44 -0.52
C HIS A 96 -0.40 4.73 0.49
N MET A 97 -1.50 4.03 0.43
CA MET A 97 -2.55 4.16 1.43
C MET A 97 -2.07 3.75 2.83
N THR A 98 -0.89 3.16 2.93
CA THR A 98 -0.23 2.80 4.19
C THR A 98 0.91 3.74 4.58
N ASP A 99 1.18 4.79 3.80
CA ASP A 99 2.32 5.70 3.96
C ASP A 99 2.22 6.65 5.16
N PHE A 100 1.09 6.70 5.82
CA PHE A 100 0.98 7.36 7.12
C PHE A 100 1.89 6.72 8.20
N PHE A 101 2.39 5.50 7.97
CA PHE A 101 3.42 4.82 8.76
C PHE A 101 4.75 4.66 7.99
N ARG A 102 5.03 5.46 6.97
CA ARG A 102 6.27 5.37 6.19
C ARG A 102 7.52 5.42 7.05
N SER A 103 7.62 6.41 7.94
CA SER A 103 8.79 6.56 8.83
C SER A 103 8.99 5.34 9.74
N THR A 104 7.92 4.75 10.23
CA THR A 104 7.98 3.50 11.01
C THR A 104 8.43 2.34 10.13
N ARG A 105 7.89 2.19 8.92
CA ARG A 105 8.29 1.17 7.95
C ARG A 105 9.79 1.25 7.65
N GLU A 106 10.29 2.46 7.39
CA GLU A 106 11.71 2.70 7.11
C GLU A 106 12.60 2.44 8.33
N SER A 107 12.16 2.86 9.53
CA SER A 107 12.87 2.59 10.79
C SER A 107 12.95 1.10 11.11
N LEU A 108 11.99 0.31 10.65
CA LEU A 108 11.99 -1.15 10.75
C LEU A 108 12.80 -1.83 9.62
N ASN A 109 13.46 -1.05 8.78
CA ASN A 109 14.24 -1.51 7.62
C ASN A 109 13.45 -2.42 6.69
N LEU A 110 12.22 -2.02 6.33
CA LEU A 110 11.34 -2.74 5.41
C LEU A 110 11.35 -2.07 4.03
N ARG A 111 11.68 -2.84 2.99
CA ARG A 111 11.61 -2.45 1.58
C ARG A 111 10.29 -2.94 1.00
N LEU A 112 9.45 -2.01 0.55
CA LEU A 112 8.12 -2.30 0.03
C LEU A 112 8.16 -2.41 -1.49
N ILE A 113 7.65 -3.51 -2.01
CA ILE A 113 7.55 -3.78 -3.44
C ILE A 113 6.08 -4.05 -3.74
N SER A 114 5.53 -3.42 -4.76
CA SER A 114 4.17 -3.67 -5.23
C SER A 114 4.17 -3.83 -6.75
N VAL A 115 3.57 -4.91 -7.26
CA VAL A 115 3.48 -5.19 -8.70
C VAL A 115 2.04 -5.03 -9.14
N GLU A 116 1.83 -4.31 -10.24
CA GLU A 116 0.49 -4.12 -10.78
C GLU A 116 -0.09 -5.41 -11.32
N ARG A 117 -1.37 -5.58 -11.08
CA ARG A 117 -2.15 -6.65 -11.66
C ARG A 117 -2.69 -6.28 -13.04
N ASN A 118 -3.16 -7.27 -13.75
CA ASN A 118 -3.71 -7.19 -15.09
C ASN A 118 -4.82 -6.14 -15.23
N GLY A 119 -4.57 -5.09 -16.01
CA GLY A 119 -5.55 -4.04 -16.32
C GLY A 119 -5.69 -2.94 -15.28
N PHE A 120 -4.81 -2.91 -14.26
CA PHE A 120 -4.82 -1.85 -13.24
C PHE A 120 -3.57 -0.98 -13.34
N GLY A 121 -3.73 0.32 -13.06
CA GLY A 121 -2.65 1.28 -13.16
C GLY A 121 -2.15 1.44 -14.60
N ASP A 122 -0.85 1.32 -14.80
CA ASP A 122 -0.21 1.45 -16.13
C ASP A 122 -0.13 0.11 -16.89
N THR A 123 -0.52 -0.99 -16.25
CA THR A 123 -0.49 -2.33 -16.84
C THR A 123 -1.72 -2.57 -17.73
N ALA A 124 -1.49 -2.89 -19.00
CA ALA A 124 -2.55 -3.14 -19.96
C ALA A 124 -3.41 -4.34 -19.57
N TYR A 125 -4.70 -4.26 -19.84
CA TYR A 125 -5.64 -5.36 -19.63
C TYR A 125 -5.54 -6.40 -20.75
N ASP A 126 -5.52 -7.66 -20.33
CA ASP A 126 -5.59 -8.84 -21.20
C ASP A 126 -6.54 -9.86 -20.56
N LYS A 127 -7.63 -10.18 -21.25
CA LYS A 127 -8.68 -11.09 -20.76
C LYS A 127 -8.23 -12.54 -20.56
N ASP A 128 -7.08 -12.92 -21.10
CA ASP A 128 -6.57 -14.28 -21.10
C ASP A 128 -5.55 -14.53 -19.95
N LEU A 129 -5.26 -13.51 -19.13
CA LEU A 129 -4.33 -13.63 -17.99
C LEU A 129 -5.06 -13.95 -16.68
N ASP A 130 -4.50 -14.86 -15.92
CA ASP A 130 -5.04 -15.30 -14.65
C ASP A 130 -4.12 -14.96 -13.44
N LYS A 131 -4.48 -15.46 -12.25
CA LYS A 131 -3.70 -15.30 -11.01
C LYS A 131 -2.33 -15.97 -11.08
N ALA A 132 -2.20 -17.06 -11.83
CA ALA A 132 -0.93 -17.76 -11.97
C ALA A 132 0.02 -16.98 -12.89
N ASP A 133 -0.51 -16.23 -13.86
CA ASP A 133 0.29 -15.31 -14.68
C ASP A 133 0.79 -14.13 -13.86
N PHE A 134 -0.04 -13.53 -13.00
CA PHE A 134 0.42 -12.52 -12.04
C PHE A 134 1.56 -13.08 -11.16
N ALA A 135 1.43 -14.31 -10.66
CA ALA A 135 2.48 -14.90 -9.82
C ALA A 135 3.80 -15.07 -10.58
N LYS A 136 3.75 -15.44 -11.88
CA LYS A 136 4.95 -15.48 -12.74
C LYS A 136 5.56 -14.11 -12.91
N ASP A 137 4.74 -13.12 -13.25
CA ASP A 137 5.18 -11.75 -13.49
C ASP A 137 5.81 -11.13 -12.24
N ALA A 138 5.17 -11.29 -11.09
CA ALA A 138 5.69 -10.81 -9.81
C ALA A 138 7.04 -11.47 -9.45
N LEU A 139 7.18 -12.78 -9.64
CA LEU A 139 8.45 -13.48 -9.42
C LEU A 139 9.55 -12.99 -10.38
N GLU A 140 9.23 -12.75 -11.65
CA GLU A 140 10.19 -12.22 -12.61
C GLU A 140 10.62 -10.78 -12.26
N VAL A 141 9.69 -9.92 -11.81
CA VAL A 141 10.01 -8.58 -11.30
C VAL A 141 10.96 -8.70 -10.10
N LEU A 142 10.63 -9.54 -9.12
CA LEU A 142 11.49 -9.77 -7.94
C LEU A 142 12.89 -10.23 -8.33
N ASP A 143 13.01 -11.13 -9.32
CA ASP A 143 14.32 -11.60 -9.80
C ASP A 143 15.14 -10.45 -10.45
N ARG A 144 14.48 -9.59 -11.24
CA ARG A 144 15.13 -8.45 -11.90
C ARG A 144 15.68 -7.41 -10.92
N ILE A 145 14.97 -7.21 -9.79
CA ILE A 145 15.43 -6.28 -8.74
C ILE A 145 16.27 -6.95 -7.65
N GLY A 146 16.68 -8.22 -7.88
CA GLY A 146 17.59 -8.96 -7.02
C GLY A 146 16.99 -9.52 -5.75
N VAL A 147 15.66 -9.62 -5.64
CA VAL A 147 14.96 -10.13 -4.47
C VAL A 147 14.72 -11.64 -4.59
N ARG A 148 15.47 -12.43 -3.84
CA ARG A 148 15.38 -13.91 -3.86
C ARG A 148 14.29 -14.45 -2.95
N LYS A 149 14.05 -13.82 -1.81
CA LYS A 149 12.98 -14.15 -0.86
C LYS A 149 12.29 -12.89 -0.40
N THR A 150 11.02 -12.97 -0.09
CA THR A 150 10.22 -11.84 0.36
C THR A 150 9.15 -12.29 1.35
N SER A 151 8.82 -11.44 2.32
CA SER A 151 7.54 -11.54 3.00
C SER A 151 6.44 -11.03 2.06
N VAL A 152 5.24 -11.61 2.14
CA VAL A 152 4.10 -11.19 1.32
C VAL A 152 3.03 -10.66 2.25
N ILE A 153 2.52 -9.45 1.98
CA ILE A 153 1.29 -8.93 2.59
C ILE A 153 0.22 -8.81 1.52
N ALA A 154 -0.91 -9.46 1.73
CA ALA A 154 -2.06 -9.39 0.84
C ALA A 154 -3.29 -8.88 1.57
N ILE A 155 -4.01 -7.95 0.93
CA ILE A 155 -5.20 -7.31 1.46
C ILE A 155 -6.41 -7.75 0.63
N SER A 156 -7.53 -8.10 1.30
CA SER A 156 -8.82 -8.33 0.63
C SER A 156 -8.71 -9.27 -0.59
N GLY A 157 -9.09 -8.80 -1.78
CA GLY A 157 -8.96 -9.51 -3.06
C GLY A 157 -7.51 -9.86 -3.47
N GLY A 158 -6.49 -9.36 -2.77
CA GLY A 158 -5.11 -9.81 -2.93
C GLY A 158 -4.85 -11.23 -2.44
N GLY A 159 -5.74 -11.77 -1.59
CA GLY A 159 -5.58 -13.11 -1.01
C GLY A 159 -5.43 -14.24 -2.03
N PRO A 160 -6.30 -14.37 -3.05
CA PRO A 160 -6.17 -15.37 -4.11
C PRO A 160 -4.85 -15.29 -4.87
N TYR A 161 -4.36 -14.08 -5.16
CA TYR A 161 -3.06 -13.87 -5.83
C TYR A 161 -1.87 -14.29 -4.95
N ALA A 162 -1.95 -13.96 -3.65
CA ALA A 162 -0.92 -14.39 -2.69
C ALA A 162 -0.89 -15.91 -2.53
N ALA A 163 -2.06 -16.56 -2.57
CA ALA A 163 -2.14 -18.02 -2.53
C ALA A 163 -1.49 -18.65 -3.77
N GLU A 164 -1.75 -18.13 -4.98
CA GLU A 164 -1.09 -18.60 -6.21
C GLU A 164 0.43 -18.42 -6.15
N LEU A 165 0.90 -17.26 -5.71
CA LEU A 165 2.33 -16.99 -5.55
C LEU A 165 2.97 -17.96 -4.55
N ALA A 166 2.33 -18.19 -3.40
CA ALA A 166 2.83 -19.06 -2.35
C ALA A 166 2.83 -20.53 -2.77
N ALA A 167 1.85 -20.99 -3.53
CA ALA A 167 1.81 -22.34 -4.08
C ALA A 167 2.88 -22.55 -5.15
N ARG A 168 3.07 -21.56 -6.02
CA ARG A 168 4.03 -21.64 -7.13
C ARG A 168 5.49 -21.62 -6.65
N ALA A 169 5.80 -20.79 -5.66
CA ALA A 169 7.18 -20.59 -5.22
C ALA A 169 7.27 -20.52 -3.68
N PRO A 170 6.86 -21.60 -2.96
CA PRO A 170 6.79 -21.59 -1.50
C PRO A 170 8.15 -21.29 -0.84
N GLN A 171 9.26 -21.69 -1.48
CA GLN A 171 10.62 -21.44 -1.00
C GLN A 171 11.06 -19.97 -1.12
N ARG A 172 10.32 -19.15 -1.87
CA ARG A 172 10.55 -17.70 -2.05
C ARG A 172 9.86 -16.86 -0.96
N ILE A 173 8.94 -17.48 -0.19
CA ILE A 173 8.15 -16.80 0.82
C ILE A 173 8.83 -16.92 2.17
N GLU A 174 9.14 -15.78 2.81
CA GLU A 174 9.67 -15.73 4.17
C GLU A 174 8.57 -15.74 5.23
N ALA A 175 7.48 -15.01 4.97
CA ALA A 175 6.27 -15.01 5.77
C ALA A 175 5.09 -14.61 4.87
N LEU A 176 3.89 -15.13 5.15
CA LEU A 176 2.66 -14.78 4.46
C LEU A 176 1.71 -14.08 5.42
N HIS A 177 1.41 -12.81 5.14
CA HIS A 177 0.50 -11.98 5.91
C HIS A 177 -0.79 -11.74 5.11
N LEU A 178 -1.93 -12.06 5.70
CA LEU A 178 -3.25 -12.03 5.05
C LEU A 178 -4.17 -11.12 5.88
N ALA A 179 -4.38 -9.89 5.43
CA ALA A 179 -5.16 -8.88 6.13
C ALA A 179 -6.54 -8.70 5.48
N ALA A 180 -7.61 -9.06 6.19
CA ALA A 180 -8.96 -9.12 5.64
C ALA A 180 -8.99 -9.81 4.26
N ALA A 181 -8.13 -10.82 4.06
CA ALA A 181 -7.84 -11.40 2.75
C ALA A 181 -8.86 -12.47 2.38
N LEU A 182 -9.41 -12.35 1.16
CA LEU A 182 -10.35 -13.31 0.60
C LEU A 182 -9.66 -14.66 0.37
N PRO A 183 -10.18 -15.78 0.89
CA PRO A 183 -9.62 -17.09 0.59
C PRO A 183 -10.08 -17.58 -0.80
N PRO A 184 -9.19 -18.21 -1.60
CA PRO A 184 -9.58 -18.87 -2.85
C PRO A 184 -10.20 -20.25 -2.60
N TYR A 185 -10.75 -20.47 -1.43
CA TYR A 185 -11.32 -21.74 -0.95
C TYR A 185 -12.72 -21.54 -0.36
N GLY A 186 -13.44 -22.62 -0.14
CA GLY A 186 -14.76 -22.59 0.50
C GLY A 186 -15.85 -22.02 -0.40
N ALA A 187 -16.81 -21.34 0.21
CA ALA A 187 -17.91 -20.70 -0.50
C ALA A 187 -17.43 -19.62 -1.47
N LYS A 188 -18.09 -19.54 -2.62
CA LYS A 188 -17.87 -18.46 -3.57
C LYS A 188 -18.59 -17.19 -3.09
N PRO A 189 -18.04 -16.01 -3.35
CA PRO A 189 -18.78 -14.75 -3.17
C PRO A 189 -20.08 -14.73 -3.98
N ASP A 190 -21.10 -14.01 -3.49
CA ASP A 190 -22.42 -13.97 -4.12
C ASP A 190 -22.41 -13.44 -5.55
N TYR A 191 -21.53 -12.46 -5.85
CA TYR A 191 -21.36 -11.91 -7.21
C TYR A 191 -20.90 -12.95 -8.24
N CYS A 192 -20.45 -14.13 -7.83
CA CYS A 192 -20.07 -15.21 -8.75
C CYS A 192 -21.26 -15.79 -9.52
N ALA A 193 -22.48 -15.56 -9.03
CA ALA A 193 -23.71 -15.94 -9.71
C ALA A 193 -24.11 -15.02 -10.86
N LEU A 194 -23.60 -13.77 -10.85
CA LEU A 194 -23.89 -12.77 -11.87
C LEU A 194 -23.14 -13.08 -13.18
N SER A 195 -23.70 -12.69 -14.32
CA SER A 195 -22.95 -12.63 -15.57
C SER A 195 -21.92 -11.49 -15.54
N ASP A 196 -20.98 -11.47 -16.48
CA ASP A 196 -19.99 -10.38 -16.59
C ASP A 196 -20.67 -9.03 -16.86
N GLU A 197 -21.74 -9.03 -17.66
CA GLU A 197 -22.52 -7.83 -17.96
C GLU A 197 -23.23 -7.29 -16.71
N GLU A 198 -23.89 -8.18 -15.94
CA GLU A 198 -24.57 -7.79 -14.69
C GLU A 198 -23.58 -7.25 -13.66
N LEU A 199 -22.46 -7.93 -13.45
CA LEU A 199 -21.41 -7.49 -12.56
C LEU A 199 -20.82 -6.15 -12.99
N GLY A 200 -20.59 -5.95 -14.29
CA GLY A 200 -20.14 -4.68 -14.84
C GLY A 200 -21.13 -3.53 -14.61
N LYS A 201 -22.43 -3.78 -14.70
CA LYS A 201 -23.47 -2.79 -14.37
C LYS A 201 -23.49 -2.43 -12.90
N GLU A 202 -23.27 -3.40 -12.00
CA GLU A 202 -23.19 -3.13 -10.56
C GLU A 202 -21.95 -2.32 -10.19
N LEU A 203 -20.81 -2.58 -10.84
CA LEU A 203 -19.56 -1.88 -10.57
C LEU A 203 -19.51 -0.46 -11.14
N ALA A 204 -20.14 -0.24 -12.30
CA ALA A 204 -20.02 1.01 -13.03
C ALA A 204 -20.29 2.29 -12.21
N PRO A 205 -21.30 2.39 -11.33
CA PRO A 205 -21.53 3.58 -10.51
C PRO A 205 -20.43 3.87 -9.48
N THR A 206 -19.80 2.81 -8.95
CA THR A 206 -18.68 2.95 -8.00
C THR A 206 -17.40 3.36 -8.71
N LEU A 207 -17.12 2.78 -9.88
CA LEU A 207 -15.94 3.10 -10.67
C LEU A 207 -16.01 4.50 -11.31
N ALA A 208 -17.22 4.98 -11.60
CA ALA A 208 -17.43 6.33 -12.11
C ALA A 208 -17.16 7.44 -11.08
N ASP A 209 -17.21 7.12 -9.79
CA ASP A 209 -16.91 8.05 -8.71
C ASP A 209 -15.84 7.44 -7.79
N PRO A 210 -14.57 7.78 -7.98
CA PRO A 210 -13.47 7.25 -7.16
C PRO A 210 -13.65 7.46 -5.66
N ARG A 211 -14.45 8.46 -5.23
CA ARG A 211 -14.75 8.72 -3.83
C ARG A 211 -15.63 7.64 -3.18
N LYS A 212 -16.42 6.95 -3.98
CA LYS A 212 -17.31 5.86 -3.51
C LYS A 212 -16.56 4.53 -3.41
N TRP A 213 -15.50 4.39 -4.17
CA TRP A 213 -14.75 3.15 -4.25
C TRP A 213 -14.07 2.79 -2.92
N TRP A 214 -13.64 3.79 -2.14
CA TRP A 214 -13.08 3.61 -0.81
C TRP A 214 -14.02 4.09 0.30
N ALA A 215 -15.22 3.51 0.37
CA ALA A 215 -16.17 3.82 1.42
C ALA A 215 -15.78 3.11 2.73
N PHE A 216 -14.93 3.74 3.53
CA PHE A 216 -14.73 3.30 4.91
C PHE A 216 -15.91 3.68 5.79
N PRO A 217 -16.19 2.89 6.87
CA PRO A 217 -17.15 3.27 7.89
C PRO A 217 -16.86 4.67 8.45
N ASP A 218 -17.91 5.40 8.86
CA ASP A 218 -17.75 6.77 9.33
C ASP A 218 -16.92 6.88 10.61
N ASP A 219 -16.92 5.83 11.42
CA ASP A 219 -16.13 5.70 12.64
C ASP A 219 -14.70 5.15 12.40
N SER A 220 -14.29 4.94 11.14
CA SER A 220 -12.95 4.47 10.85
C SER A 220 -11.91 5.53 11.14
N PRO A 221 -10.89 5.27 11.98
CA PRO A 221 -9.79 6.19 12.22
C PRO A 221 -9.05 6.60 10.96
N THR A 222 -9.08 5.77 9.90
CA THR A 222 -8.45 6.09 8.62
C THR A 222 -9.00 7.36 7.98
N LYS A 223 -10.29 7.69 8.22
CA LYS A 223 -10.88 8.95 7.76
C LYS A 223 -10.30 10.19 8.43
N GLN A 224 -9.67 10.03 9.58
CA GLN A 224 -9.05 11.11 10.35
C GLN A 224 -7.56 11.31 9.98
N ILE A 225 -6.98 10.40 9.19
CA ILE A 225 -5.60 10.52 8.72
C ILE A 225 -5.52 11.64 7.70
N PRO A 226 -4.73 12.71 7.93
CA PRO A 226 -4.58 13.79 6.97
C PRO A 226 -4.08 13.25 5.62
N GLY A 227 -4.76 13.60 4.53
CA GLY A 227 -4.42 13.19 3.17
C GLY A 227 -4.86 11.78 2.78
N PHE A 228 -5.36 10.94 3.70
CA PHE A 228 -5.77 9.57 3.35
C PHE A 228 -6.89 9.54 2.31
N ALA A 229 -7.90 10.38 2.46
CA ALA A 229 -9.02 10.47 1.52
C ALA A 229 -8.55 10.91 0.12
N ASP A 230 -7.59 11.83 0.06
CA ASP A 230 -7.03 12.31 -1.22
C ASP A 230 -6.20 11.21 -1.89
N THR A 231 -5.37 10.48 -1.13
CA THR A 231 -4.61 9.33 -1.63
C THR A 231 -5.53 8.23 -2.15
N ALA A 232 -6.61 7.93 -1.42
CA ALA A 232 -7.60 6.94 -1.84
C ALA A 232 -8.36 7.39 -3.11
N TYR A 233 -8.71 8.68 -3.21
CA TYR A 233 -9.33 9.26 -4.38
C TYR A 233 -8.41 9.16 -5.61
N GLU A 234 -7.14 9.50 -5.45
CA GLU A 234 -6.17 9.43 -6.54
C GLU A 234 -5.93 8.00 -6.99
N GLU A 235 -5.83 7.04 -6.05
CA GLU A 235 -5.70 5.63 -6.42
C GLU A 235 -6.89 5.18 -7.26
N GLY A 236 -8.12 5.50 -6.86
CA GLY A 236 -9.32 5.20 -7.65
C GLY A 236 -9.31 5.87 -9.01
N ALA A 237 -8.92 7.15 -9.07
CA ALA A 237 -8.84 7.90 -10.32
C ALA A 237 -7.78 7.33 -11.27
N ARG A 238 -6.61 6.94 -10.77
CA ARG A 238 -5.54 6.32 -11.57
C ARG A 238 -5.94 4.96 -12.10
N THR A 239 -6.56 4.15 -11.27
CA THR A 239 -6.94 2.79 -11.62
C THR A 239 -8.00 2.76 -12.71
N TYR A 240 -9.01 3.63 -12.64
CA TYR A 240 -10.20 3.53 -13.48
C TYR A 240 -10.42 4.70 -14.45
N ASN A 241 -9.80 5.86 -14.19
CA ASN A 241 -10.06 7.08 -14.94
C ASN A 241 -8.81 7.69 -15.55
N GLN A 242 -7.80 6.89 -15.85
CA GLN A 242 -6.56 7.38 -16.40
C GLN A 242 -6.77 8.26 -17.63
N ARG A 243 -6.16 9.45 -17.61
CA ARG A 243 -6.07 10.36 -18.77
C ARG A 243 -7.43 10.77 -19.37
N GLY A 244 -8.47 10.89 -18.53
CA GLY A 244 -9.80 11.32 -18.97
C GLY A 244 -10.60 10.25 -19.73
N GLN A 245 -10.18 9.00 -19.68
CA GLN A 245 -10.98 7.88 -20.19
C GLN A 245 -12.11 7.57 -19.21
N LYS A 246 -13.23 7.09 -19.75
CA LYS A 246 -14.30 6.54 -18.90
C LYS A 246 -13.78 5.31 -18.17
N ALA A 247 -14.18 5.17 -16.90
CA ALA A 247 -13.91 3.96 -16.13
C ALA A 247 -14.41 2.73 -16.88
N ASP A 248 -13.49 1.80 -17.18
CA ASP A 248 -13.82 0.52 -17.78
C ASP A 248 -13.96 -0.53 -16.67
N PRO A 249 -15.14 -1.15 -16.48
CA PRO A 249 -15.32 -2.19 -15.48
C PRO A 249 -14.67 -3.54 -15.85
N ALA A 250 -14.29 -3.75 -17.12
CA ALA A 250 -13.83 -5.06 -17.59
C ALA A 250 -12.67 -5.65 -16.80
N PRO A 251 -11.59 -4.91 -16.43
CA PRO A 251 -10.52 -5.46 -15.61
C PRO A 251 -11.00 -5.95 -14.23
N GLN A 252 -11.87 -5.19 -13.57
CA GLN A 252 -12.37 -5.57 -12.26
C GLN A 252 -13.40 -6.70 -12.32
N VAL A 253 -14.25 -6.72 -13.34
CA VAL A 253 -15.15 -7.86 -13.62
C VAL A 253 -14.33 -9.13 -13.79
N HIS A 254 -13.32 -9.08 -14.64
CA HIS A 254 -12.41 -10.21 -14.86
C HIS A 254 -11.73 -10.65 -13.56
N GLU A 255 -11.14 -9.72 -12.80
CA GLU A 255 -10.50 -10.01 -11.53
C GLU A 255 -11.47 -10.69 -10.54
N GLN A 256 -12.70 -10.19 -10.39
CA GLN A 256 -13.71 -10.78 -9.51
C GLN A 256 -14.13 -12.18 -10.00
N LYS A 257 -14.20 -12.42 -11.30
CA LYS A 257 -14.47 -13.76 -11.84
C LYS A 257 -13.34 -14.76 -11.54
N LEU A 258 -12.09 -14.31 -11.56
CA LEU A 258 -10.96 -15.14 -11.11
C LEU A 258 -11.09 -15.55 -9.63
N TYR A 259 -11.73 -14.72 -8.78
CA TYR A 259 -12.00 -15.09 -7.38
C TYR A 259 -13.07 -16.18 -7.23
N CYS A 260 -13.84 -16.44 -8.29
CA CYS A 260 -14.87 -17.49 -8.30
C CYS A 260 -14.33 -18.90 -8.63
N GLU A 261 -13.09 -18.98 -9.06
CA GLU A 261 -12.46 -20.26 -9.40
C GLU A 261 -12.25 -21.12 -8.15
N ARG A 262 -12.56 -22.41 -8.29
CA ARG A 262 -12.39 -23.42 -7.24
C ARG A 262 -11.96 -24.77 -7.89
N PRO A 263 -11.13 -25.58 -7.21
CA PRO A 263 -10.47 -25.29 -5.94
C PRO A 263 -9.39 -24.24 -6.09
N GLY A 264 -9.00 -23.61 -4.97
CA GLY A 264 -7.81 -22.78 -4.92
C GLY A 264 -6.52 -23.60 -4.99
N PRO A 265 -5.35 -22.94 -5.06
CA PRO A 265 -4.07 -23.61 -5.19
C PRO A 265 -3.68 -24.41 -3.92
N ASP A 266 -2.85 -25.43 -4.09
CA ASP A 266 -2.35 -26.27 -3.00
C ASP A 266 -1.21 -25.54 -2.23
N LEU A 267 -1.45 -25.22 -0.96
CA LEU A 267 -0.48 -24.57 -0.07
C LEU A 267 0.30 -25.56 0.81
N SER A 268 0.13 -26.86 0.64
CA SER A 268 0.75 -27.89 1.51
C SER A 268 2.28 -27.79 1.62
N LYS A 269 2.93 -27.22 0.59
CA LYS A 269 4.39 -27.03 0.54
C LYS A 269 4.87 -25.71 1.17
N LEU A 270 3.98 -24.83 1.63
CA LEU A 270 4.35 -23.57 2.24
C LEU A 270 4.88 -23.81 3.66
N ALA A 271 6.19 -23.70 3.85
CA ALA A 271 6.82 -23.84 5.16
C ALA A 271 6.90 -22.51 5.96
N ALA A 272 6.64 -21.39 5.28
CA ALA A 272 6.71 -20.04 5.87
C ALA A 272 5.61 -19.84 6.93
N PRO A 273 5.87 -19.05 8.00
CA PRO A 273 4.85 -18.68 8.95
C PRO A 273 3.74 -17.85 8.28
N VAL A 274 2.50 -18.06 8.72
CA VAL A 274 1.34 -17.35 8.19
C VAL A 274 0.66 -16.54 9.30
N PHE A 275 0.29 -15.30 8.97
CA PHE A 275 -0.40 -14.37 9.84
C PHE A 275 -1.74 -14.00 9.22
N LEU A 276 -2.81 -14.07 10.01
CA LEU A 276 -4.16 -13.70 9.59
C LEU A 276 -4.63 -12.52 10.44
N TYR A 277 -4.96 -11.41 9.79
CA TYR A 277 -5.50 -10.22 10.44
C TYR A 277 -6.96 -10.06 10.05
N SER A 278 -7.84 -9.90 11.03
CA SER A 278 -9.29 -9.86 10.79
C SER A 278 -9.98 -8.86 11.71
N GLY A 279 -10.84 -8.04 11.14
CA GLY A 279 -11.79 -7.21 11.87
C GLY A 279 -13.03 -8.01 12.23
N LYS A 280 -13.48 -7.97 13.50
CA LYS A 280 -14.69 -8.68 13.92
C LYS A 280 -15.99 -8.10 13.34
N LYS A 281 -15.94 -6.84 12.88
CA LYS A 281 -17.06 -6.14 12.23
C LYS A 281 -17.00 -6.22 10.69
N ASP A 282 -16.05 -6.95 10.11
CA ASP A 282 -15.88 -7.06 8.66
C ASP A 282 -17.06 -7.83 8.03
N THR A 283 -17.82 -7.14 7.19
CA THR A 283 -18.96 -7.70 6.43
C THR A 283 -18.57 -8.03 4.99
N THR A 284 -17.45 -7.52 4.50
CA THR A 284 -16.96 -7.74 3.12
C THR A 284 -16.18 -9.05 3.03
N VAL A 285 -15.23 -9.26 3.97
CA VAL A 285 -14.53 -10.54 4.16
C VAL A 285 -14.74 -10.98 5.60
N PRO A 286 -15.84 -11.71 5.88
CA PRO A 286 -16.24 -12.00 7.23
C PRO A 286 -15.19 -12.78 8.04
N PRO A 287 -15.14 -12.61 9.37
CA PRO A 287 -14.21 -13.32 10.25
C PRO A 287 -14.23 -14.84 10.13
N SER A 288 -15.36 -15.41 9.66
CA SER A 288 -15.48 -16.84 9.36
C SER A 288 -14.47 -17.34 8.33
N THR A 289 -13.96 -16.47 7.46
CA THR A 289 -12.93 -16.79 6.44
C THR A 289 -11.60 -17.24 7.07
N ILE A 290 -11.34 -16.89 8.33
CA ILE A 290 -10.18 -17.42 9.09
C ILE A 290 -10.24 -18.94 9.19
N ALA A 291 -11.41 -19.52 9.41
CA ALA A 291 -11.57 -20.97 9.47
C ALA A 291 -11.26 -21.61 8.11
N THR A 292 -11.70 -20.99 7.02
CA THR A 292 -11.41 -21.42 5.65
C THR A 292 -9.91 -21.40 5.37
N TRP A 293 -9.20 -20.31 5.72
CA TRP A 293 -7.75 -20.26 5.57
C TRP A 293 -7.05 -21.36 6.37
N ARG A 294 -7.43 -21.56 7.65
CA ARG A 294 -6.83 -22.57 8.53
C ARG A 294 -6.93 -24.00 7.98
N GLN A 295 -7.99 -24.30 7.25
CA GLN A 295 -8.20 -25.64 6.66
C GLN A 295 -7.24 -25.93 5.50
N HIS A 296 -6.70 -24.89 4.85
CA HIS A 296 -5.88 -25.03 3.64
C HIS A 296 -4.41 -24.63 3.84
N LEU A 297 -4.09 -24.05 5.00
CA LEU A 297 -2.73 -23.69 5.34
C LEU A 297 -2.02 -24.84 6.08
N PRO A 298 -0.76 -25.13 5.75
CA PRO A 298 0.03 -26.07 6.54
C PRO A 298 0.38 -25.42 7.88
N GLY A 299 0.15 -26.15 8.95
CA GLY A 299 0.47 -25.69 10.29
C GLY A 299 -0.57 -24.73 10.90
N LYS A 300 -0.18 -24.06 11.97
CA LYS A 300 -1.07 -23.18 12.75
C LYS A 300 -0.73 -21.72 12.51
N PRO A 301 -1.57 -20.96 11.79
CA PRO A 301 -1.32 -19.54 11.56
C PRO A 301 -1.46 -18.75 12.87
N VAL A 302 -0.72 -17.65 12.98
CA VAL A 302 -0.94 -16.61 13.98
C VAL A 302 -2.18 -15.82 13.59
N VAL A 303 -3.15 -15.71 14.48
CA VAL A 303 -4.38 -14.95 14.21
C VAL A 303 -4.44 -13.73 15.09
N ARG A 304 -4.59 -12.58 14.49
CA ARG A 304 -4.83 -11.29 15.12
C ARG A 304 -6.22 -10.79 14.75
N ALA A 305 -7.17 -10.94 15.70
CA ALA A 305 -8.56 -10.56 15.50
C ALA A 305 -8.90 -9.34 16.34
N TYR A 306 -9.38 -8.28 15.70
CA TYR A 306 -9.63 -6.97 16.30
C TYR A 306 -11.13 -6.69 16.40
N ALA A 307 -11.59 -6.34 17.60
CA ALA A 307 -13.00 -6.10 17.86
C ALA A 307 -13.49 -4.74 17.35
N ASP A 308 -12.58 -3.79 17.20
CA ASP A 308 -12.80 -2.40 16.79
C ASP A 308 -12.83 -2.21 15.27
N SER A 309 -12.37 -3.20 14.51
CA SER A 309 -12.15 -3.10 13.06
C SER A 309 -13.20 -3.85 12.25
N GLY A 310 -13.50 -3.31 11.08
CA GLY A 310 -14.20 -3.94 9.97
C GLY A 310 -13.23 -4.33 8.85
N HIS A 311 -13.62 -4.04 7.59
CA HIS A 311 -12.78 -4.27 6.40
C HIS A 311 -11.59 -3.30 6.30
N ASP A 312 -11.41 -2.43 7.27
CA ASP A 312 -10.32 -1.47 7.42
C ASP A 312 -9.20 -1.95 8.37
N VAL A 313 -9.23 -3.19 8.83
CA VAL A 313 -8.27 -3.75 9.80
C VAL A 313 -6.81 -3.54 9.40
N GLN A 314 -6.49 -3.63 8.11
CA GLN A 314 -5.14 -3.43 7.58
C GLN A 314 -4.65 -1.99 7.75
N TYR A 315 -5.53 -1.01 7.82
CA TYR A 315 -5.16 0.39 8.06
C TYR A 315 -5.14 0.71 9.54
N ARG A 316 -6.16 0.29 10.30
CA ARG A 316 -6.23 0.51 11.76
C ARG A 316 -5.07 -0.11 12.51
N HIS A 317 -4.58 -1.26 12.05
CA HIS A 317 -3.53 -2.04 12.70
C HIS A 317 -2.31 -2.27 11.80
N TRP A 318 -2.03 -1.28 10.92
CA TRP A 318 -0.84 -1.34 10.07
C TRP A 318 0.46 -1.32 10.87
N ASP A 319 0.48 -0.65 12.01
CA ASP A 319 1.56 -0.68 13.00
C ASP A 319 1.92 -2.10 13.46
N GLN A 320 0.90 -2.91 13.80
CA GLN A 320 1.11 -4.31 14.18
C GLN A 320 1.56 -5.15 13.00
N ILE A 321 1.00 -4.92 11.81
CA ILE A 321 1.42 -5.62 10.59
C ILE A 321 2.90 -5.33 10.29
N LEU A 322 3.33 -4.07 10.40
CA LEU A 322 4.73 -3.69 10.24
C LEU A 322 5.64 -4.36 11.28
N ALA A 323 5.22 -4.43 12.54
CA ALA A 323 5.96 -5.12 13.59
C ALA A 323 6.14 -6.62 13.28
N ASP A 324 5.07 -7.29 12.83
CA ASP A 324 5.12 -8.70 12.45
C ASP A 324 5.98 -8.93 11.20
N LEU A 325 5.88 -8.07 10.18
CA LEU A 325 6.74 -8.09 8.99
C LEU A 325 8.22 -7.90 9.34
N ALA A 326 8.51 -7.06 10.33
CA ALA A 326 9.87 -6.85 10.83
C ALA A 326 10.39 -8.03 11.67
N GLY A 327 9.52 -8.95 12.09
CA GLY A 327 9.88 -10.15 12.85
C GLY A 327 9.57 -10.08 14.34
N PHE A 328 8.90 -9.02 14.84
CA PHE A 328 8.48 -8.88 16.23
C PHE A 328 7.18 -9.65 16.54
N THR A 329 7.12 -10.90 16.11
CA THR A 329 5.89 -11.72 16.07
C THR A 329 5.37 -12.16 17.45
N ASP A 330 6.22 -12.11 18.48
CA ASP A 330 5.88 -12.36 19.88
C ASP A 330 5.43 -11.11 20.64
N ARG A 331 5.28 -9.98 19.92
CA ARG A 331 4.95 -8.69 20.48
C ARG A 331 3.63 -8.14 19.95
N THR A 332 3.06 -7.22 20.70
CA THR A 332 1.82 -6.52 20.35
C THR A 332 2.02 -5.03 20.55
N VAL A 333 1.61 -4.26 19.56
CA VAL A 333 1.57 -2.80 19.64
C VAL A 333 0.40 -2.39 20.52
N ILE A 334 0.66 -1.59 21.53
CA ILE A 334 -0.34 -1.06 22.47
C ILE A 334 -0.12 0.44 22.70
N CYS A 335 -1.20 1.15 22.95
CA CYS A 335 -1.15 2.47 23.58
C CYS A 335 -1.27 2.31 25.09
N PHE A 336 -0.23 2.67 25.81
CA PHE A 336 -0.16 2.58 27.27
C PHE A 336 0.36 3.88 27.86
N LYS A 337 -0.43 4.56 28.70
CA LYS A 337 -0.06 5.86 29.32
C LYS A 337 0.39 6.89 28.28
N ASP A 338 -0.38 7.04 27.21
CA ASP A 338 -0.13 7.96 26.11
C ASP A 338 1.17 7.72 25.31
N HIS A 339 1.74 6.52 25.43
CA HIS A 339 2.90 6.08 24.67
C HIS A 339 2.60 4.81 23.88
N SER A 340 3.00 4.81 22.60
CA SER A 340 2.97 3.60 21.77
C SER A 340 4.11 2.66 22.19
N GLU A 341 3.77 1.45 22.59
CA GLU A 341 4.73 0.45 23.03
C GLU A 341 4.61 -0.85 22.23
N LEU A 342 5.74 -1.49 21.98
CA LEU A 342 5.82 -2.84 21.43
C LEU A 342 6.07 -3.82 22.58
N ALA A 343 4.98 -4.19 23.28
CA ALA A 343 5.01 -5.02 24.45
C ALA A 343 5.03 -6.53 24.11
N LYS A 344 5.56 -7.37 25.00
CA LYS A 344 5.39 -8.83 24.86
C LYS A 344 3.90 -9.19 24.86
N ALA A 345 3.46 -10.08 23.97
CA ALA A 345 2.04 -10.38 23.74
C ALA A 345 1.28 -10.72 25.04
N ALA A 346 1.84 -11.55 25.94
CA ALA A 346 1.20 -11.88 27.21
C ALA A 346 1.08 -10.68 28.18
N ALA A 347 2.01 -9.73 28.12
CA ALA A 347 1.93 -8.51 28.93
C ALA A 347 0.89 -7.54 28.33
N ALA A 348 0.89 -7.38 27.02
CA ALA A 348 -0.10 -6.58 26.30
C ALA A 348 -1.52 -7.07 26.59
N GLU A 349 -1.77 -8.37 26.48
CA GLU A 349 -3.07 -8.99 26.77
C GLU A 349 -3.57 -8.63 28.18
N LYS A 350 -2.71 -8.73 29.22
CA LYS A 350 -3.08 -8.37 30.58
C LYS A 350 -3.40 -6.87 30.74
N LEU A 351 -2.65 -6.01 30.05
CA LEU A 351 -2.87 -4.56 30.12
C LEU A 351 -4.18 -4.17 29.43
N VAL A 352 -4.46 -4.74 28.26
CA VAL A 352 -5.68 -4.50 27.50
C VAL A 352 -6.90 -5.06 28.22
N ALA A 353 -6.84 -6.30 28.68
CA ALA A 353 -7.93 -6.92 29.44
C ALA A 353 -8.25 -6.17 30.75
N GLY A 354 -7.23 -5.57 31.38
CA GLY A 354 -7.38 -4.73 32.57
C GLY A 354 -7.79 -3.28 32.29
N GLY A 355 -8.10 -2.90 31.06
CA GLY A 355 -8.48 -1.54 30.67
C GLY A 355 -7.38 -0.48 30.86
N ARG A 356 -6.12 -0.91 30.96
CA ARG A 356 -4.96 -0.01 31.17
C ARG A 356 -4.24 0.35 29.90
N ALA A 357 -4.50 -0.34 28.81
CA ALA A 357 -3.97 -0.08 27.47
C ALA A 357 -5.03 -0.39 26.41
N THR A 358 -4.85 0.17 25.23
CA THR A 358 -5.62 -0.16 24.02
C THR A 358 -4.70 -0.81 22.99
N LEU A 359 -5.27 -1.59 22.06
CA LEU A 359 -4.52 -2.15 20.95
C LEU A 359 -4.22 -1.07 19.91
N GLY A 360 -3.00 -1.09 19.38
CA GLY A 360 -2.55 -0.14 18.37
C GLY A 360 -1.79 1.06 18.93
N SER A 361 -1.29 1.90 18.03
CA SER A 361 -0.53 3.10 18.36
C SER A 361 -1.40 4.21 18.96
N CYS A 362 -0.86 5.00 19.88
CA CYS A 362 -1.57 6.10 20.54
C CYS A 362 -2.02 7.21 19.57
N ALA A 363 -1.39 7.34 18.43
CA ALA A 363 -1.72 8.36 17.43
C ALA A 363 -3.17 8.27 16.90
N TRP A 364 -3.85 7.14 17.15
CA TRP A 364 -5.21 6.86 16.67
C TRP A 364 -6.26 6.78 17.78
N GLN A 365 -5.90 7.19 18.99
CA GLN A 365 -6.76 7.09 20.18
C GLN A 365 -7.50 8.42 20.42
#